data_b8df35959af646f2c877b6c1e6db357d
#
_entry.id   b8df35959af646f2c877b6c1e6db357d
#
_cell.length_a   1.000
_cell.length_b   1.000
_cell.length_c   1.000
_cell.angle_alpha   90.00
_cell.angle_beta   90.00
_cell.angle_gamma   90.00
#
_symmetry.space_group_name_H-M   'P 1'
#
loop_
_entity.id
_entity.type
_entity.pdbx_description
1 polymer ?
#
loop_
_entity_poly.entity_id
_entity_poly.type
_entity_poly.pdbx_seq_one_letter_code
_entity_poly.pdbx_strand_id
1 'polypeptide(L)'
;MYLNFYGLKEKPFNATPDPKFLCLTPGHREALAQLVYSVQENRGFLVLTGEVGTGKTTLLQAFRQRLNGKAVVAYVLDSTLPFEGLLEYMLEELRVPTPASSPAQRLLALRRFMLDRRRAGQTTVLVVDEAQNLDTAALEKIRMLSNFETPTEKLLQILLVGQPELRVKLNRPELRQLQQRIELRCSLPPLSREQVCDYILTRLRIAGAHDLGLFSEQAQTRIAVHSRGIPRRVNILCDHCLVIGYADQRRRIEVDVVDQAIEALEGPAGSRARRFTSPVRATWQRWFVGAVSAAGLTGMYLLALARHVRDLFIR
;
A
#
# COMPACT_ATOMS: atom_id res chain seq x y z
N MET A 1 2.81 15.05 -20.10
CA MET A 1 2.74 16.50 -20.30
C MET A 1 3.77 17.24 -19.44
N TYR A 2 3.69 17.24 -18.12
CA TYR A 2 4.61 18.02 -17.27
C TYR A 2 6.05 17.46 -17.20
N LEU A 3 6.29 16.22 -17.57
CA LEU A 3 7.62 15.58 -17.47
C LEU A 3 8.69 16.35 -18.23
N ASN A 4 8.47 16.61 -19.52
CA ASN A 4 9.41 17.36 -20.34
C ASN A 4 9.60 18.80 -19.85
N PHE A 5 8.53 19.42 -19.33
CA PHE A 5 8.57 20.77 -18.81
C PHE A 5 9.50 20.87 -17.58
N TYR A 6 9.48 19.90 -16.68
CA TYR A 6 10.34 19.85 -15.50
C TYR A 6 11.62 19.05 -15.67
N GLY A 7 11.90 18.54 -16.88
CA GLY A 7 13.10 17.74 -17.13
C GLY A 7 13.11 16.40 -16.41
N LEU A 8 11.93 15.78 -16.26
CA LEU A 8 11.75 14.49 -15.61
C LEU A 8 11.69 13.37 -16.64
N LYS A 9 12.31 12.23 -16.35
CA LYS A 9 12.26 11.02 -17.19
C LYS A 9 11.00 10.21 -16.98
N GLU A 10 10.46 10.23 -15.75
CA GLU A 10 9.27 9.50 -15.32
C GLU A 10 8.55 10.24 -14.21
N LYS A 11 7.33 9.80 -13.88
CA LYS A 11 6.52 10.44 -12.82
C LYS A 11 7.11 10.18 -11.43
N PRO A 12 7.57 11.22 -10.71
CA PRO A 12 8.19 11.04 -9.40
C PRO A 12 7.18 10.63 -8.31
N PHE A 13 5.93 11.06 -8.41
CA PHE A 13 4.93 10.93 -7.34
C PHE A 13 3.73 10.06 -7.76
N ASN A 14 4.01 8.92 -8.39
CA ASN A 14 2.95 7.98 -8.73
C ASN A 14 2.31 7.40 -7.45
N ALA A 15 0.98 7.26 -7.45
CA ALA A 15 0.22 6.69 -6.33
C ALA A 15 0.39 5.17 -6.22
N THR A 16 0.65 4.49 -7.35
CA THR A 16 0.91 3.05 -7.37
C THR A 16 2.29 2.76 -6.78
N PRO A 17 2.41 1.80 -5.87
CA PRO A 17 3.71 1.38 -5.34
C PRO A 17 4.63 0.89 -6.47
N ASP A 18 5.77 1.54 -6.64
CA ASP A 18 6.82 1.12 -7.56
C ASP A 18 8.08 0.83 -6.75
N PRO A 19 8.61 -0.41 -6.80
CA PRO A 19 9.81 -0.80 -6.07
C PRO A 19 11.03 0.08 -6.38
N LYS A 20 11.10 0.66 -7.59
CA LYS A 20 12.16 1.57 -8.00
C LYS A 20 12.20 2.83 -7.12
N PHE A 21 11.02 3.32 -6.71
CA PHE A 21 10.88 4.48 -5.84
C PHE A 21 10.84 4.13 -4.34
N LEU A 22 11.38 2.97 -3.98
CA LEU A 22 11.47 2.53 -2.59
C LEU A 22 12.41 3.45 -1.80
N CYS A 23 11.84 4.33 -1.01
CA CYS A 23 12.56 5.18 -0.08
C CYS A 23 12.40 4.62 1.34
N LEU A 24 13.39 3.83 1.78
CA LEU A 24 13.43 3.31 3.14
C LEU A 24 13.97 4.39 4.08
N THR A 25 13.08 5.02 4.84
CA THR A 25 13.50 5.90 5.94
C THR A 25 14.16 5.11 7.07
N PRO A 26 14.81 5.77 8.05
CA PRO A 26 15.38 5.06 9.20
C PRO A 26 14.38 4.11 9.87
N GLY A 27 13.13 4.54 10.12
CA GLY A 27 12.10 3.68 10.70
C GLY A 27 11.71 2.50 9.82
N HIS A 28 11.67 2.67 8.50
CA HIS A 28 11.45 1.55 7.58
C HIS A 28 12.61 0.55 7.60
N ARG A 29 13.86 1.05 7.64
CA ARG A 29 15.04 0.18 7.70
C ARG A 29 15.10 -0.62 8.99
N GLU A 30 14.78 0.01 10.12
CA GLU A 30 14.72 -0.65 11.42
C GLU A 30 13.64 -1.73 11.44
N ALA A 31 12.40 -1.40 11.06
CA ALA A 31 11.30 -2.36 10.99
C ALA A 31 11.64 -3.53 10.06
N LEU A 32 12.22 -3.26 8.88
CA LEU A 32 12.65 -4.30 7.95
C LEU A 32 13.70 -5.21 8.56
N ALA A 33 14.71 -4.65 9.23
CA ALA A 33 15.76 -5.44 9.88
C ALA A 33 15.19 -6.33 10.99
N GLN A 34 14.31 -5.78 11.83
CA GLN A 34 13.64 -6.53 12.90
C GLN A 34 12.77 -7.67 12.35
N LEU A 35 12.00 -7.43 11.28
CA LEU A 35 11.19 -8.47 10.64
C LEU A 35 12.04 -9.58 10.04
N VAL A 36 13.09 -9.23 9.30
CA VAL A 36 14.00 -10.22 8.69
C VAL A 36 14.70 -11.04 9.76
N TYR A 37 15.24 -10.40 10.79
CA TYR A 37 15.87 -11.06 11.92
C TYR A 37 14.91 -12.02 12.63
N SER A 38 13.69 -11.58 12.90
CA SER A 38 12.68 -12.41 13.59
C SER A 38 12.32 -13.67 12.80
N VAL A 39 12.24 -13.58 11.46
CA VAL A 39 12.01 -14.77 10.63
C VAL A 39 13.21 -15.71 10.64
N GLN A 40 14.43 -15.18 10.62
CA GLN A 40 15.65 -15.98 10.69
C GLN A 40 15.80 -16.72 12.02
N GLU A 41 15.38 -16.07 13.12
CA GLU A 41 15.40 -16.64 14.48
C GLU A 41 14.13 -17.47 14.82
N ASN A 42 13.25 -17.68 13.84
CA ASN A 42 12.01 -18.48 14.02
C ASN A 42 11.11 -18.01 15.17
N ARG A 43 10.94 -16.69 15.32
CA ARG A 43 10.23 -16.09 16.46
C ARG A 43 8.72 -16.23 16.44
N GLY A 44 8.10 -16.89 15.48
CA GLY A 44 6.69 -17.22 15.49
C GLY A 44 5.76 -16.07 15.09
N PHE A 45 5.23 -15.27 16.02
CA PHE A 45 4.26 -14.20 15.75
C PHE A 45 4.89 -12.80 15.71
N LEU A 46 4.64 -12.11 14.60
CA LEU A 46 5.12 -10.76 14.34
C LEU A 46 3.91 -9.86 14.02
N VAL A 47 3.96 -8.60 14.44
CA VAL A 47 2.93 -7.61 14.13
C VAL A 47 3.58 -6.34 13.60
N LEU A 48 3.10 -5.87 12.45
CA LEU A 48 3.49 -4.60 11.84
C LEU A 48 2.27 -3.69 11.75
N THR A 49 2.31 -2.54 12.40
CA THR A 49 1.23 -1.55 12.32
C THR A 49 1.70 -0.22 11.74
N GLY A 50 0.78 0.54 11.17
CA GLY A 50 1.03 1.89 10.68
C GLY A 50 -0.20 2.45 9.99
N GLU A 51 -0.30 3.78 9.94
CA GLU A 51 -1.40 4.47 9.27
C GLU A 51 -1.53 4.08 7.79
N VAL A 52 -2.71 4.33 7.21
CA VAL A 52 -2.93 4.13 5.78
C VAL A 52 -1.96 5.00 4.98
N GLY A 53 -1.22 4.37 4.05
CA GLY A 53 -0.28 5.11 3.20
C GLY A 53 1.10 5.37 3.79
N THR A 54 1.44 4.80 4.96
CA THR A 54 2.80 4.89 5.55
C THR A 54 3.85 4.04 4.85
N GLY A 55 3.47 3.20 3.90
CA GLY A 55 4.41 2.36 3.15
C GLY A 55 4.53 0.92 3.66
N LYS A 56 3.55 0.40 4.41
CA LYS A 56 3.53 -1.00 4.87
C LYS A 56 3.72 -1.99 3.72
N THR A 57 2.92 -1.87 2.67
CA THR A 57 3.00 -2.75 1.48
C THR A 57 4.36 -2.65 0.79
N THR A 58 4.95 -1.46 0.72
CA THR A 58 6.29 -1.24 0.17
C THR A 58 7.37 -1.92 1.03
N LEU A 59 7.21 -1.84 2.36
CA LEU A 59 8.08 -2.54 3.30
C LEU A 59 7.99 -4.07 3.14
N LEU A 60 6.77 -4.60 2.94
CA LEU A 60 6.55 -6.03 2.72
C LEU A 60 7.18 -6.53 1.42
N GLN A 61 7.17 -5.72 0.36
CA GLN A 61 7.90 -6.04 -0.88
C GLN A 61 9.40 -6.13 -0.64
N ALA A 62 9.98 -5.16 0.10
CA ALA A 62 11.40 -5.20 0.48
C ALA A 62 11.71 -6.38 1.40
N PHE A 63 10.82 -6.70 2.34
CA PHE A 63 10.94 -7.87 3.21
C PHE A 63 10.99 -9.17 2.41
N ARG A 64 10.07 -9.36 1.46
CA ARG A 64 10.06 -10.53 0.57
C ARG A 64 11.38 -10.67 -0.21
N GLN A 65 11.90 -9.57 -0.75
CA GLN A 65 13.19 -9.55 -1.46
C GLN A 65 14.36 -9.93 -0.56
N ARG A 66 14.36 -9.49 0.71
CA ARG A 66 15.43 -9.79 1.67
C ARG A 66 15.43 -11.23 2.16
N LEU A 67 14.29 -11.90 2.16
CA LEU A 67 14.18 -13.32 2.51
C LEU A 67 14.77 -14.25 1.43
N ASN A 68 14.81 -13.83 0.18
CA ASN A 68 15.49 -14.38 -1.00
C ASN A 68 15.87 -15.87 -0.91
N GLY A 69 14.91 -16.76 -1.15
CA GLY A 69 15.12 -18.22 -1.15
C GLY A 69 15.26 -18.88 0.23
N LYS A 70 15.47 -18.11 1.30
CA LYS A 70 15.54 -18.63 2.68
C LYS A 70 14.16 -18.88 3.29
N ALA A 71 13.11 -18.31 2.70
CA ALA A 71 11.75 -18.51 3.16
C ALA A 71 10.79 -18.63 1.98
N VAL A 72 9.73 -19.40 2.19
CA VAL A 72 8.56 -19.46 1.30
C VAL A 72 7.44 -18.65 1.96
N VAL A 73 6.89 -17.67 1.24
CA VAL A 73 5.94 -16.71 1.79
C VAL A 73 4.58 -16.89 1.14
N ALA A 74 3.55 -17.16 1.95
CA ALA A 74 2.16 -17.02 1.56
C ALA A 74 1.70 -15.60 1.92
N TYR A 75 1.12 -14.89 0.94
CA TYR A 75 0.70 -13.51 1.09
C TYR A 75 -0.82 -13.39 0.94
N VAL A 76 -1.53 -13.30 2.05
CA VAL A 76 -2.99 -13.15 2.07
C VAL A 76 -3.36 -11.66 2.03
N LEU A 77 -3.96 -11.25 0.92
CA LEU A 77 -4.39 -9.86 0.68
C LEU A 77 -5.81 -9.60 1.18
N ASP A 78 -6.68 -10.60 1.10
CA ASP A 78 -8.07 -10.47 1.53
C ASP A 78 -8.27 -11.08 2.92
N SER A 79 -8.18 -10.22 3.92
CA SER A 79 -8.39 -10.57 5.33
C SER A 79 -9.86 -10.57 5.75
N THR A 80 -10.81 -10.36 4.83
CA THR A 80 -12.25 -10.45 5.12
C THR A 80 -12.78 -11.88 5.01
N LEU A 81 -11.98 -12.79 4.43
CA LEU A 81 -12.32 -14.19 4.29
C LEU A 81 -12.43 -14.89 5.66
N PRO A 82 -13.36 -15.85 5.83
CA PRO A 82 -13.34 -16.71 6.99
C PRO A 82 -12.06 -17.57 6.98
N PHE A 83 -11.70 -18.11 8.15
CA PHE A 83 -10.45 -18.87 8.30
C PHE A 83 -10.26 -19.98 7.26
N GLU A 84 -11.32 -20.69 6.91
CA GLU A 84 -11.28 -21.76 5.91
C GLU A 84 -10.84 -21.23 4.54
N GLY A 85 -11.35 -20.06 4.13
CA GLY A 85 -10.93 -19.37 2.90
C GLY A 85 -9.48 -18.85 2.99
N LEU A 86 -9.07 -18.33 4.15
CA LEU A 86 -7.67 -17.93 4.38
C LEU A 86 -6.72 -19.14 4.28
N LEU A 87 -7.11 -20.28 4.81
CA LEU A 87 -6.32 -21.51 4.73
C LEU A 87 -6.22 -22.00 3.29
N GLU A 88 -7.30 -21.97 2.51
CA GLU A 88 -7.29 -22.32 1.10
C GLU A 88 -6.37 -21.39 0.32
N TYR A 89 -6.52 -20.08 0.49
CA TYR A 89 -5.67 -19.08 -0.14
C TYR A 89 -4.18 -19.30 0.20
N MET A 90 -3.87 -19.56 1.47
CA MET A 90 -2.52 -19.87 1.90
C MET A 90 -1.94 -21.12 1.21
N LEU A 91 -2.74 -22.19 1.09
CA LEU A 91 -2.32 -23.43 0.45
C LEU A 91 -2.05 -23.23 -1.05
N GLU A 92 -2.87 -22.43 -1.72
CA GLU A 92 -2.69 -22.10 -3.14
C GLU A 92 -1.42 -21.25 -3.36
N GLU A 93 -1.22 -20.19 -2.56
CA GLU A 93 -0.01 -19.37 -2.61
C GLU A 93 1.27 -20.18 -2.37
N LEU A 94 1.21 -21.16 -1.48
CA LEU A 94 2.31 -22.09 -1.21
C LEU A 94 2.43 -23.21 -2.25
N ARG A 95 1.50 -23.27 -3.21
CA ARG A 95 1.40 -24.35 -4.21
C ARG A 95 1.34 -25.75 -3.59
N VAL A 96 0.63 -25.87 -2.47
CA VAL A 96 0.41 -27.15 -1.80
C VAL A 96 -0.74 -27.88 -2.51
N PRO A 97 -0.49 -29.05 -3.12
CA PRO A 97 -1.57 -29.81 -3.76
C PRO A 97 -2.60 -30.23 -2.71
N THR A 98 -3.82 -29.75 -2.84
CA THR A 98 -4.94 -30.12 -1.98
C THR A 98 -6.03 -30.72 -2.84
N PRO A 99 -6.24 -32.04 -2.83
CA PRO A 99 -7.47 -32.59 -3.37
C PRO A 99 -8.66 -32.04 -2.55
N ALA A 100 -9.85 -31.96 -3.13
CA ALA A 100 -11.08 -31.51 -2.47
C ALA A 100 -11.31 -32.33 -1.19
N SER A 101 -10.83 -31.83 -0.05
CA SER A 101 -10.56 -32.63 1.15
C SER A 101 -11.08 -31.88 2.38
N SER A 102 -11.27 -32.61 3.46
CA SER A 102 -11.73 -32.06 4.73
C SER A 102 -10.75 -31.00 5.28
N PRO A 103 -11.21 -30.07 6.13
CA PRO A 103 -10.33 -29.08 6.78
C PRO A 103 -9.14 -29.73 7.50
N ALA A 104 -9.32 -30.89 8.10
CA ALA A 104 -8.24 -31.63 8.76
C ALA A 104 -7.17 -32.10 7.77
N GLN A 105 -7.57 -32.59 6.60
CA GLN A 105 -6.62 -33.02 5.55
C GLN A 105 -5.82 -31.83 5.00
N ARG A 106 -6.44 -30.66 4.85
CA ARG A 106 -5.75 -29.41 4.46
C ARG A 106 -4.68 -29.00 5.47
N LEU A 107 -4.99 -29.05 6.76
CA LEU A 107 -4.03 -28.76 7.84
C LEU A 107 -2.86 -29.76 7.85
N LEU A 108 -3.16 -31.05 7.62
CA LEU A 108 -2.12 -32.09 7.50
C LEU A 108 -1.22 -31.88 6.27
N ALA A 109 -1.80 -31.50 5.13
CA ALA A 109 -1.05 -31.17 3.91
C ALA A 109 -0.13 -29.96 4.15
N LEU A 110 -0.64 -28.90 4.79
CA LEU A 110 0.14 -27.74 5.19
C LEU A 110 1.30 -28.13 6.12
N ARG A 111 1.02 -28.94 7.14
CA ARG A 111 2.05 -29.40 8.07
C ARG A 111 3.17 -30.19 7.37
N ARG A 112 2.81 -31.11 6.48
CA ARG A 112 3.80 -31.87 5.68
C ARG A 112 4.65 -30.93 4.83
N PHE A 113 4.01 -30.02 4.11
CA PHE A 113 4.72 -29.02 3.31
C PHE A 113 5.73 -28.23 4.16
N MET A 114 5.32 -27.71 5.32
CA MET A 114 6.21 -26.93 6.19
C MET A 114 7.39 -27.75 6.69
N LEU A 115 7.18 -29.04 7.02
CA LEU A 115 8.25 -29.95 7.40
C LEU A 115 9.26 -30.18 6.25
N ASP A 116 8.77 -30.34 5.02
CA ASP A 116 9.62 -30.52 3.84
C ASP A 116 10.42 -29.23 3.50
N ARG A 117 9.76 -28.06 3.61
CA ARG A 117 10.48 -26.77 3.49
C ARG A 117 11.55 -26.62 4.56
N ARG A 118 11.24 -27.00 5.82
CA ARG A 118 12.22 -26.93 6.90
C ARG A 118 13.42 -27.84 6.68
N ARG A 119 13.20 -29.07 6.20
CA ARG A 119 14.28 -30.01 5.81
C ARG A 119 15.14 -29.42 4.68
N ALA A 120 14.56 -28.65 3.79
CA ALA A 120 15.27 -27.92 2.72
C ALA A 120 15.94 -26.62 3.21
N GLY A 121 15.98 -26.34 4.51
CA GLY A 121 16.57 -25.13 5.08
C GLY A 121 15.74 -23.86 4.88
N GLN A 122 14.45 -24.00 4.53
CA GLN A 122 13.56 -22.86 4.29
C GLN A 122 12.53 -22.73 5.42
N THR A 123 12.25 -21.47 5.78
CA THR A 123 11.16 -21.11 6.72
C THR A 123 9.87 -20.83 5.95
N THR A 124 8.73 -21.24 6.49
CA THR A 124 7.41 -20.85 5.93
C THR A 124 6.90 -19.61 6.65
N VAL A 125 6.49 -18.59 5.90
CA VAL A 125 5.97 -17.33 6.43
C VAL A 125 4.56 -17.10 5.89
N LEU A 126 3.61 -16.85 6.78
CA LEU A 126 2.27 -16.36 6.45
C LEU A 126 2.25 -14.85 6.71
N VAL A 127 1.99 -14.07 5.68
CA VAL A 127 1.73 -12.63 5.79
C VAL A 127 0.24 -12.38 5.57
N VAL A 128 -0.41 -11.76 6.54
CA VAL A 128 -1.81 -11.32 6.42
C VAL A 128 -1.84 -9.80 6.43
N ASP A 129 -2.14 -9.21 5.28
CA ASP A 129 -2.28 -7.75 5.17
C ASP A 129 -3.70 -7.31 5.58
N GLU A 130 -3.85 -6.05 5.98
CA GLU A 130 -5.10 -5.46 6.49
C GLU A 130 -5.73 -6.31 7.62
N ALA A 131 -4.90 -6.93 8.47
CA ALA A 131 -5.31 -7.89 9.49
C ALA A 131 -6.29 -7.33 10.56
N GLN A 132 -6.51 -6.00 10.62
CA GLN A 132 -7.58 -5.42 11.44
C GLN A 132 -8.98 -5.85 10.99
N ASN A 133 -9.14 -6.34 9.74
CA ASN A 133 -10.43 -6.83 9.23
C ASN A 133 -10.76 -8.25 9.71
N LEU A 134 -9.73 -9.05 10.09
CA LEU A 134 -9.96 -10.39 10.65
C LEU A 134 -10.89 -10.33 11.85
N ASP A 135 -11.84 -11.22 11.96
CA ASP A 135 -12.64 -11.38 13.18
C ASP A 135 -11.84 -12.09 14.30
N THR A 136 -12.37 -12.09 15.50
CA THR A 136 -11.72 -12.72 16.67
C THR A 136 -11.55 -14.24 16.47
N ALA A 137 -12.52 -14.90 15.83
CA ALA A 137 -12.48 -16.33 15.60
C ALA A 137 -11.36 -16.70 14.59
N ALA A 138 -11.21 -15.93 13.51
CA ALA A 138 -10.13 -16.12 12.55
C ALA A 138 -8.75 -15.90 13.20
N LEU A 139 -8.59 -14.83 14.01
CA LEU A 139 -7.35 -14.58 14.75
C LEU A 139 -6.99 -15.74 15.70
N GLU A 140 -7.95 -16.31 16.42
CA GLU A 140 -7.71 -17.47 17.28
C GLU A 140 -7.35 -18.72 16.46
N LYS A 141 -8.00 -18.98 15.32
CA LYS A 141 -7.62 -20.08 14.44
C LYS A 141 -6.22 -19.88 13.82
N ILE A 142 -5.85 -18.64 13.43
CA ILE A 142 -4.49 -18.31 12.99
C ILE A 142 -3.49 -18.56 14.15
N ARG A 143 -3.84 -18.19 15.38
CA ARG A 143 -3.04 -18.55 16.56
C ARG A 143 -2.79 -20.04 16.66
N MET A 144 -3.82 -20.87 16.40
CA MET A 144 -3.67 -22.33 16.43
C MET A 144 -2.70 -22.85 15.35
N LEU A 145 -2.58 -22.17 14.19
CA LEU A 145 -1.57 -22.54 13.19
C LEU A 145 -0.13 -22.37 13.72
N SER A 146 0.11 -21.46 14.68
CA SER A 146 1.42 -21.31 15.30
C SER A 146 1.83 -22.48 16.20
N ASN A 147 0.92 -23.42 16.48
CA ASN A 147 1.24 -24.69 17.16
C ASN A 147 1.94 -25.70 16.24
N PHE A 148 2.05 -25.40 14.93
CA PHE A 148 2.86 -26.22 14.06
C PHE A 148 4.35 -26.00 14.39
N GLU A 149 4.88 -26.90 15.17
CA GLU A 149 6.26 -26.87 15.65
C GLU A 149 6.85 -28.29 15.69
N THR A 150 8.16 -28.35 15.67
CA THR A 150 8.96 -29.52 16.07
C THR A 150 9.31 -29.37 17.55
N PRO A 151 9.94 -30.36 18.20
CA PRO A 151 10.40 -30.20 19.58
C PRO A 151 11.37 -29.03 19.81
N THR A 152 12.00 -28.53 18.74
CA THR A 152 13.04 -27.48 18.84
C THR A 152 12.70 -26.19 18.11
N GLU A 153 11.74 -26.18 17.19
CA GLU A 153 11.55 -25.05 16.29
C GLU A 153 10.10 -24.83 15.82
N LYS A 154 9.75 -23.59 15.57
CA LYS A 154 8.50 -23.21 14.91
C LYS A 154 8.58 -23.48 13.40
N LEU A 155 7.56 -24.12 12.84
CA LEU A 155 7.47 -24.40 11.40
C LEU A 155 6.87 -23.24 10.61
N LEU A 156 6.08 -22.39 11.27
CA LEU A 156 5.36 -21.28 10.66
C LEU A 156 5.68 -19.97 11.37
N GLN A 157 6.07 -18.97 10.60
CA GLN A 157 6.17 -17.58 11.03
C GLN A 157 4.92 -16.84 10.56
N ILE A 158 4.28 -16.06 11.42
CA ILE A 158 3.05 -15.35 11.11
C ILE A 158 3.29 -13.85 11.29
N LEU A 159 3.14 -13.08 10.20
CA LEU A 159 3.24 -11.64 10.20
C LEU A 159 1.84 -11.04 9.95
N LEU A 160 1.26 -10.45 10.99
CA LEU A 160 0.03 -9.68 10.88
C LEU A 160 0.39 -8.22 10.58
N VAL A 161 -0.12 -7.70 9.48
CA VAL A 161 0.10 -6.33 9.05
C VAL A 161 -1.22 -5.59 9.04
N GLY A 162 -1.25 -4.37 9.56
CA GLY A 162 -2.52 -3.64 9.61
C GLY A 162 -2.37 -2.19 10.05
N GLN A 163 -3.52 -1.57 10.23
CA GLN A 163 -3.66 -0.21 10.72
C GLN A 163 -3.55 -0.19 12.27
N PRO A 164 -3.44 0.99 12.91
CA PRO A 164 -3.36 1.08 14.38
C PRO A 164 -4.51 0.37 15.12
N GLU A 165 -5.67 0.24 14.47
CA GLU A 165 -6.84 -0.50 14.97
C GLU A 165 -6.54 -1.97 15.24
N LEU A 166 -5.61 -2.57 14.47
CA LEU A 166 -5.14 -3.93 14.72
C LEU A 166 -4.56 -4.05 16.14
N ARG A 167 -3.75 -3.07 16.57
CA ARG A 167 -3.18 -3.06 17.92
C ARG A 167 -4.26 -2.99 18.99
N VAL A 168 -5.29 -2.16 18.77
CA VAL A 168 -6.43 -2.05 19.70
C VAL A 168 -7.18 -3.37 19.74
N LYS A 169 -7.44 -3.98 18.59
CA LYS A 169 -8.10 -5.30 18.50
C LYS A 169 -7.31 -6.39 19.20
N LEU A 170 -6.01 -6.50 18.94
CA LEU A 170 -5.15 -7.51 19.57
C LEU A 170 -5.03 -7.36 21.10
N ASN A 171 -5.31 -6.16 21.64
CA ASN A 171 -5.29 -5.93 23.09
C ASN A 171 -6.60 -6.26 23.80
N ARG A 172 -7.61 -6.81 23.12
CA ARG A 172 -8.86 -7.24 23.73
C ARG A 172 -8.65 -8.47 24.62
N PRO A 173 -9.40 -8.61 25.74
CA PRO A 173 -9.27 -9.73 26.65
C PRO A 173 -9.45 -11.11 26.00
N GLU A 174 -10.33 -11.20 24.98
CA GLU A 174 -10.63 -12.43 24.24
C GLU A 174 -9.40 -12.95 23.48
N LEU A 175 -8.46 -12.07 23.12
CA LEU A 175 -7.24 -12.40 22.38
C LEU A 175 -5.99 -12.50 23.27
N ARG A 176 -6.16 -12.60 24.60
CA ARG A 176 -5.03 -12.68 25.55
C ARG A 176 -4.03 -13.79 25.20
N GLN A 177 -4.50 -14.95 24.74
CA GLN A 177 -3.63 -16.06 24.37
C GLN A 177 -2.80 -15.74 23.12
N LEU A 178 -3.38 -15.04 22.15
CA LEU A 178 -2.66 -14.56 20.97
C LEU A 178 -1.62 -13.50 21.36
N GLN A 179 -1.98 -12.56 22.23
CA GLN A 179 -1.07 -11.53 22.72
C GLN A 179 0.24 -12.11 23.29
N GLN A 180 0.13 -13.19 24.07
CA GLN A 180 1.28 -13.85 24.71
C GLN A 180 2.23 -14.50 23.69
N ARG A 181 1.77 -14.73 22.46
CA ARG A 181 2.57 -15.32 21.37
C ARG A 181 3.23 -14.31 20.47
N ILE A 182 2.85 -13.04 20.56
CA ILE A 182 3.44 -11.98 19.76
C ILE A 182 4.80 -11.60 20.33
N GLU A 183 5.86 -11.98 19.62
CA GLU A 183 7.25 -11.76 20.03
C GLU A 183 7.82 -10.44 19.52
N LEU A 184 7.30 -9.94 18.38
CA LEU A 184 7.72 -8.66 17.82
C LEU A 184 6.52 -7.78 17.48
N ARG A 185 6.59 -6.53 17.88
CA ARG A 185 5.65 -5.47 17.50
C ARG A 185 6.40 -4.30 16.89
N CYS A 186 6.28 -4.13 15.58
CA CYS A 186 6.82 -3.00 14.85
C CYS A 186 5.71 -1.98 14.56
N SER A 187 6.08 -0.71 14.53
CA SER A 187 5.20 0.38 14.12
C SER A 187 5.91 1.24 13.09
N LEU A 188 5.21 1.59 12.00
CA LEU A 188 5.68 2.57 11.03
C LEU A 188 5.05 3.92 11.33
N PRO A 189 5.78 4.83 11.95
CA PRO A 189 5.28 6.18 12.19
C PRO A 189 5.21 6.96 10.87
N PRO A 190 4.38 8.01 10.80
CA PRO A 190 4.48 9.01 9.75
C PRO A 190 5.89 9.61 9.68
N LEU A 191 6.26 10.13 8.51
CA LEU A 191 7.54 10.79 8.29
C LEU A 191 7.64 12.08 9.09
N SER A 192 8.82 12.39 9.65
CA SER A 192 9.10 13.73 10.17
C SER A 192 9.12 14.75 9.03
N ARG A 193 9.12 16.03 9.36
CA ARG A 193 9.22 17.10 8.37
C ARG A 193 10.47 16.95 7.50
N GLU A 194 11.62 16.71 8.12
CA GLU A 194 12.91 16.52 7.46
C GLU A 194 12.86 15.29 6.55
N GLN A 195 12.26 14.20 7.02
CA GLN A 195 12.09 12.98 6.24
C GLN A 195 11.15 13.17 5.03
N VAL A 196 10.14 14.04 5.13
CA VAL A 196 9.28 14.38 3.97
C VAL A 196 10.10 15.14 2.92
N CYS A 197 10.95 16.09 3.33
CA CYS A 197 11.84 16.81 2.41
C CYS A 197 12.78 15.82 1.70
N ASP A 198 13.47 14.97 2.45
CA ASP A 198 14.35 13.94 1.90
C ASP A 198 13.62 12.97 0.96
N TYR A 199 12.38 12.62 1.31
CA TYR A 199 11.53 11.76 0.49
C TYR A 199 11.20 12.42 -0.85
N ILE A 200 10.80 13.68 -0.87
CA ILE A 200 10.52 14.45 -2.10
C ILE A 200 11.76 14.51 -2.98
N LEU A 201 12.91 14.90 -2.42
CA LEU A 201 14.19 15.00 -3.13
C LEU A 201 14.63 13.65 -3.71
N THR A 202 14.48 12.58 -2.93
CA THR A 202 14.84 11.22 -3.37
C THR A 202 13.99 10.79 -4.57
N ARG A 203 12.68 11.03 -4.55
CA ARG A 203 11.79 10.68 -5.64
C ARG A 203 12.07 11.51 -6.90
N LEU A 204 12.35 12.79 -6.76
CA LEU A 204 12.78 13.64 -7.88
C LEU A 204 14.09 13.15 -8.50
N ARG A 205 15.06 12.77 -7.66
CA ARG A 205 16.36 12.24 -8.14
C ARG A 205 16.18 10.93 -8.92
N ILE A 206 15.36 10.01 -8.41
CA ILE A 206 15.05 8.74 -9.08
C ILE A 206 14.33 9.01 -10.41
N ALA A 207 13.41 9.97 -10.45
CA ALA A 207 12.71 10.38 -11.66
C ALA A 207 13.61 11.13 -12.67
N GLY A 208 14.88 11.34 -12.36
CA GLY A 208 15.86 11.95 -13.23
C GLY A 208 15.74 13.47 -13.34
N ALA A 209 15.23 14.14 -12.29
CA ALA A 209 15.17 15.59 -12.24
C ALA A 209 16.57 16.19 -12.37
N HIS A 210 16.71 17.16 -13.28
CA HIS A 210 17.94 17.94 -13.43
C HIS A 210 18.10 18.96 -12.30
N ASP A 211 16.99 19.53 -11.84
CA ASP A 211 16.93 20.47 -10.71
C ASP A 211 16.18 19.84 -9.54
N LEU A 212 16.90 19.62 -8.44
CA LEU A 212 16.30 19.15 -7.19
C LEU A 212 15.63 20.27 -6.39
N GLY A 213 15.87 21.54 -6.73
CA GLY A 213 15.22 22.71 -6.17
C GLY A 213 13.83 23.01 -6.74
N LEU A 214 13.25 22.05 -7.48
CA LEU A 214 11.93 22.17 -8.11
C LEU A 214 10.82 22.56 -7.10
N PHE A 215 10.87 22.08 -5.88
CA PHE A 215 10.04 22.52 -4.76
C PHE A 215 10.84 23.42 -3.83
N SER A 216 10.37 24.64 -3.57
CA SER A 216 11.01 25.51 -2.57
C SER A 216 10.94 24.90 -1.18
N GLU A 217 11.84 25.28 -0.27
CA GLU A 217 11.86 24.79 1.12
C GLU A 217 10.54 25.09 1.85
N GLN A 218 9.94 26.24 1.57
CA GLN A 218 8.65 26.62 2.12
C GLN A 218 7.53 25.72 1.57
N ALA A 219 7.54 25.37 0.28
CA ALA A 219 6.60 24.45 -0.34
C ALA A 219 6.74 23.05 0.26
N GLN A 220 7.96 22.53 0.40
CA GLN A 220 8.22 21.23 1.04
C GLN A 220 7.72 21.21 2.50
N THR A 221 7.95 22.29 3.23
CA THR A 221 7.44 22.45 4.60
C THR A 221 5.91 22.42 4.65
N ARG A 222 5.27 23.15 3.74
CA ARG A 222 3.79 23.18 3.65
C ARG A 222 3.21 21.83 3.30
N ILE A 223 3.87 21.09 2.38
CA ILE A 223 3.52 19.71 2.03
C ILE A 223 3.65 18.78 3.26
N ALA A 224 4.75 18.90 4.02
CA ALA A 224 4.96 18.07 5.20
C ALA A 224 3.86 18.27 6.26
N VAL A 225 3.49 19.51 6.53
CA VAL A 225 2.41 19.84 7.48
C VAL A 225 1.07 19.30 7.02
N HIS A 226 0.69 19.54 5.75
CA HIS A 226 -0.61 19.12 5.24
C HIS A 226 -0.73 17.61 5.12
N SER A 227 0.30 16.93 4.62
CA SER A 227 0.33 15.47 4.47
C SER A 227 0.39 14.73 5.81
N ARG A 228 0.71 15.43 6.91
CA ARG A 228 1.00 14.86 8.23
C ARG A 228 2.06 13.76 8.17
N GLY A 229 3.02 13.91 7.25
CA GLY A 229 4.08 12.94 7.04
C GLY A 229 3.66 11.60 6.41
N ILE A 230 2.46 11.50 5.87
CA ILE A 230 1.98 10.25 5.23
C ILE A 230 2.44 10.20 3.77
N PRO A 231 3.32 9.27 3.36
CA PRO A 231 3.91 9.20 2.02
C PRO A 231 2.90 9.25 0.88
N ARG A 232 1.77 8.54 1.02
CA ARG A 232 0.71 8.55 0.00
C ARG A 232 0.13 9.96 -0.20
N ARG A 233 -0.10 10.70 0.89
CA ARG A 233 -0.59 12.09 0.82
C ARG A 233 0.47 13.03 0.24
N VAL A 234 1.74 12.84 0.59
CA VAL A 234 2.86 13.58 -0.01
C VAL A 234 2.85 13.38 -1.52
N ASN A 235 2.75 12.13 -2.00
CA ASN A 235 2.73 11.83 -3.44
C ASN A 235 1.56 12.53 -4.15
N ILE A 236 0.35 12.36 -3.63
CA ILE A 236 -0.85 12.96 -4.23
C ILE A 236 -0.68 14.49 -4.32
N LEU A 237 -0.26 15.12 -3.24
CA LEU A 237 -0.11 16.58 -3.20
C LEU A 237 1.01 17.07 -4.13
N CYS A 238 2.17 16.41 -4.15
CA CYS A 238 3.27 16.76 -5.03
C CYS A 238 2.91 16.58 -6.51
N ASP A 239 2.21 15.52 -6.91
CA ASP A 239 1.77 15.32 -8.30
C ASP A 239 0.80 16.43 -8.73
N HIS A 240 -0.17 16.79 -7.88
CA HIS A 240 -1.07 17.91 -8.12
C HIS A 240 -0.32 19.25 -8.25
N CYS A 241 0.67 19.50 -7.39
CA CYS A 241 1.50 20.70 -7.49
C CYS A 241 2.23 20.77 -8.85
N LEU A 242 2.77 19.65 -9.34
CA LEU A 242 3.43 19.60 -10.65
C LEU A 242 2.46 19.87 -11.79
N VAL A 243 1.22 19.36 -11.70
CA VAL A 243 0.18 19.60 -12.71
C VAL A 243 -0.24 21.08 -12.74
N ILE A 244 -0.50 21.67 -11.57
CA ILE A 244 -0.90 23.08 -11.46
C ILE A 244 0.25 24.00 -11.91
N GLY A 245 1.47 23.77 -11.42
CA GLY A 245 2.63 24.55 -11.80
C GLY A 245 2.92 24.48 -13.29
N TYR A 246 2.72 23.32 -13.92
CA TYR A 246 2.80 23.18 -15.37
C TYR A 246 1.73 24.01 -16.10
N ALA A 247 0.48 23.97 -15.64
CA ALA A 247 -0.60 24.75 -16.21
C ALA A 247 -0.32 26.27 -16.13
N ASP A 248 0.27 26.72 -15.04
CA ASP A 248 0.64 28.12 -14.80
C ASP A 248 2.04 28.48 -15.34
N GLN A 249 2.71 27.58 -16.10
CA GLN A 249 4.04 27.75 -16.67
C GLN A 249 5.13 28.11 -15.64
N ARG A 250 4.96 27.65 -14.40
CA ARG A 250 5.92 27.87 -13.31
C ARG A 250 6.98 26.79 -13.28
N ARG A 251 8.23 27.18 -13.43
CA ARG A 251 9.39 26.26 -13.37
C ARG A 251 9.70 25.77 -11.95
N ARG A 252 9.24 26.49 -10.94
CA ARG A 252 9.45 26.18 -9.53
C ARG A 252 8.11 26.19 -8.79
N ILE A 253 7.95 25.24 -7.89
CA ILE A 253 6.76 25.08 -7.06
C ILE A 253 6.97 25.85 -5.76
N GLU A 254 6.21 26.91 -5.59
CA GLU A 254 6.18 27.75 -4.40
C GLU A 254 4.95 27.43 -3.53
N VAL A 255 4.86 28.04 -2.35
CA VAL A 255 3.79 27.76 -1.36
C VAL A 255 2.39 28.02 -1.92
N ASP A 256 2.24 29.05 -2.73
CA ASP A 256 0.94 29.40 -3.33
C ASP A 256 0.41 28.30 -4.27
N VAL A 257 1.29 27.59 -4.99
CA VAL A 257 0.92 26.43 -5.80
C VAL A 257 0.50 25.26 -4.92
N VAL A 258 1.18 25.06 -3.78
CA VAL A 258 0.82 24.03 -2.80
C VAL A 258 -0.55 24.31 -2.20
N ASP A 259 -0.84 25.55 -1.82
CA ASP A 259 -2.15 25.92 -1.26
C ASP A 259 -3.27 25.76 -2.29
N GLN A 260 -3.03 26.09 -3.57
CA GLN A 260 -3.96 25.79 -4.66
C GLN A 260 -4.21 24.28 -4.82
N ALA A 261 -3.15 23.46 -4.73
CA ALA A 261 -3.28 22.02 -4.81
C ALA A 261 -4.08 21.44 -3.64
N ILE A 262 -3.89 21.97 -2.43
CA ILE A 262 -4.67 21.59 -1.24
C ILE A 262 -6.15 21.95 -1.44
N GLU A 263 -6.45 23.17 -1.86
CA GLU A 263 -7.84 23.60 -2.14
C GLU A 263 -8.51 22.72 -3.21
N ALA A 264 -7.77 22.33 -4.25
CA ALA A 264 -8.27 21.46 -5.31
C ALA A 264 -8.58 20.04 -4.82
N LEU A 265 -7.78 19.51 -3.88
CA LEU A 265 -7.94 18.16 -3.32
C LEU A 265 -9.03 18.06 -2.25
N GLU A 266 -9.18 19.09 -1.42
CA GLU A 266 -10.16 19.08 -0.33
C GLU A 266 -11.56 19.52 -0.77
N GLY A 267 -11.67 20.10 -1.96
CA GLY A 267 -12.90 20.73 -2.45
C GLY A 267 -13.23 22.03 -1.69
N PRO A 268 -14.27 22.77 -2.07
CA PRO A 268 -14.66 23.99 -1.39
C PRO A 268 -15.35 23.66 -0.05
N ALA A 269 -14.61 23.15 0.92
CA ALA A 269 -15.07 23.05 2.29
C ALA A 269 -15.01 24.43 2.95
N GLY A 270 -16.09 25.20 2.86
CA GLY A 270 -16.42 26.24 3.82
C GLY A 270 -15.60 27.53 3.80
N SER A 271 -14.87 27.90 2.73
CA SER A 271 -14.27 29.22 2.60
C SER A 271 -15.00 30.06 1.54
N ARG A 272 -15.48 31.21 1.97
CA ARG A 272 -16.07 32.25 1.13
C ARG A 272 -15.25 32.45 -0.15
N ALA A 273 -15.91 32.31 -1.28
CA ALA A 273 -15.39 32.52 -2.62
C ALA A 273 -14.50 33.77 -2.72
N ARG A 274 -13.20 33.60 -2.75
CA ARG A 274 -12.32 34.60 -3.37
C ARG A 274 -12.46 34.40 -4.89
N ARG A 275 -13.10 35.37 -5.52
CA ARG A 275 -13.29 35.43 -6.96
C ARG A 275 -11.90 35.40 -7.64
N PHE A 276 -11.61 34.29 -8.29
CA PHE A 276 -10.45 34.18 -9.19
C PHE A 276 -10.79 34.93 -10.49
N THR A 277 -10.15 36.06 -10.70
CA THR A 277 -10.12 36.76 -11.97
C THR A 277 -8.83 36.44 -12.69
N SER A 278 -8.71 35.24 -13.27
CA SER A 278 -7.74 34.98 -14.31
C SER A 278 -8.44 34.39 -15.54
N PRO A 279 -8.16 34.92 -16.75
CA PRO A 279 -8.85 34.51 -17.99
C PRO A 279 -8.56 33.06 -18.42
N VAL A 280 -7.57 32.39 -17.85
CA VAL A 280 -7.16 31.03 -18.23
C VAL A 280 -8.12 29.95 -17.71
N ARG A 281 -8.91 30.21 -16.64
CA ARG A 281 -9.86 29.22 -16.07
C ARG A 281 -11.09 28.93 -16.96
N ALA A 282 -11.48 29.85 -17.80
CA ALA A 282 -12.64 29.67 -18.69
C ALA A 282 -12.40 28.60 -19.78
N THR A 283 -11.14 28.32 -20.12
CA THR A 283 -10.78 27.37 -21.18
C THR A 283 -10.83 25.92 -20.69
N TRP A 284 -10.42 25.65 -19.45
CA TRP A 284 -10.37 24.30 -18.90
C TRP A 284 -11.74 23.72 -18.55
N GLN A 285 -12.65 24.52 -18.00
CA GLN A 285 -14.03 24.07 -17.76
C GLN A 285 -14.75 23.73 -19.07
N ARG A 286 -14.47 24.45 -20.18
CA ARG A 286 -15.02 24.13 -21.50
C ARG A 286 -14.47 22.81 -22.07
N TRP A 287 -13.20 22.47 -21.80
CA TRP A 287 -12.61 21.21 -22.24
C TRP A 287 -13.11 20.00 -21.44
N PHE A 288 -13.26 20.14 -20.12
CA PHE A 288 -13.78 19.04 -19.28
C PHE A 288 -15.27 18.76 -19.56
N VAL A 289 -16.08 19.77 -19.71
CA VAL A 289 -17.49 19.61 -20.08
C VAL A 289 -17.63 19.04 -21.51
N GLY A 290 -16.76 19.44 -22.43
CA GLY A 290 -16.73 18.90 -23.80
C GLY A 290 -16.29 17.43 -23.84
N ALA A 291 -15.31 17.02 -23.03
CA ALA A 291 -14.84 15.63 -22.97
C ALA A 291 -15.86 14.68 -22.33
N VAL A 292 -16.59 15.13 -21.30
CA VAL A 292 -17.65 14.32 -20.66
C VAL A 292 -18.87 14.20 -21.56
N SER A 293 -19.25 15.24 -22.33
CA SER A 293 -20.35 15.16 -23.30
C SER A 293 -19.99 14.33 -24.53
N ALA A 294 -18.72 14.33 -25.00
CA ALA A 294 -18.29 13.47 -26.10
C ALA A 294 -18.25 11.98 -25.68
N ALA A 295 -17.82 11.66 -24.45
CA ALA A 295 -17.86 10.30 -23.92
C ALA A 295 -19.31 9.79 -23.68
N GLY A 296 -20.23 10.66 -23.30
CA GLY A 296 -21.66 10.35 -23.14
C GLY A 296 -22.35 10.03 -24.48
N LEU A 297 -22.03 10.78 -25.54
CA LEU A 297 -22.58 10.57 -26.87
C LEU A 297 -22.07 9.29 -27.53
N THR A 298 -20.79 8.93 -27.37
CA THR A 298 -20.23 7.66 -27.85
C THR A 298 -20.79 6.45 -27.10
N GLY A 299 -21.05 6.55 -25.80
CA GLY A 299 -21.69 5.51 -25.01
C GLY A 299 -23.15 5.26 -25.43
N MET A 300 -23.92 6.31 -25.73
CA MET A 300 -25.27 6.17 -26.25
C MET A 300 -25.32 5.59 -27.68
N TYR A 301 -24.33 5.91 -28.55
CA TYR A 301 -24.25 5.35 -29.90
C TYR A 301 -23.92 3.84 -29.88
N LEU A 302 -23.02 3.40 -29.00
CA LEU A 302 -22.70 1.98 -28.82
C LEU A 302 -23.86 1.18 -28.24
N LEU A 303 -24.66 1.74 -27.33
CA LEU A 303 -25.86 1.11 -26.78
C LEU A 303 -27.00 1.01 -27.84
N ALA A 304 -27.13 2.02 -28.69
CA ALA A 304 -28.10 2.00 -29.81
C ALA A 304 -27.68 0.95 -30.87
N LEU A 305 -26.38 0.87 -31.20
CA LEU A 305 -25.86 -0.12 -32.14
C LEU A 305 -26.02 -1.56 -31.62
N ALA A 306 -25.75 -1.80 -30.33
CA ALA A 306 -25.93 -3.11 -29.70
C ALA A 306 -27.41 -3.56 -29.67
N ARG A 307 -28.36 -2.64 -29.52
CA ARG A 307 -29.80 -2.94 -29.66
C ARG A 307 -30.17 -3.29 -31.09
N HIS A 308 -29.66 -2.57 -32.06
CA HIS A 308 -29.96 -2.80 -33.47
C HIS A 308 -29.41 -4.16 -33.99
N VAL A 309 -28.21 -4.55 -33.52
CA VAL A 309 -27.61 -5.85 -33.86
C VAL A 309 -28.38 -6.99 -33.19
N ARG A 310 -28.86 -6.82 -31.96
CA ARG A 310 -29.67 -7.87 -31.29
C ARG A 310 -30.99 -8.13 -32.00
N ASP A 311 -31.63 -7.08 -32.52
CA ASP A 311 -32.93 -7.20 -33.21
C ASP A 311 -32.80 -7.80 -34.64
N LEU A 312 -31.57 -7.86 -35.18
CA LEU A 312 -31.26 -8.52 -36.49
C LEU A 312 -30.98 -10.02 -36.35
N PHE A 313 -30.68 -10.54 -35.14
CA PHE A 313 -30.40 -11.96 -34.89
C PHE A 313 -31.56 -12.71 -34.23
N ILE A 314 -32.74 -12.07 -34.02
CA ILE A 314 -33.96 -12.72 -33.46
C ILE A 314 -35.12 -12.70 -34.48
N ARG A 315 -34.78 -12.71 -35.76
CA ARG A 315 -35.75 -13.04 -36.83
C ARG A 315 -35.28 -14.23 -37.65
#